data_ce33d265cc3542ac3e5e9ebf9c70b8a6
#
_entry.id   ce33d265cc3542ac3e5e9ebf9c70b8a6
#
_cell.length_a   1.000
_cell.length_b   1.000
_cell.length_c   1.000
_cell.angle_alpha   90.00
_cell.angle_beta   90.00
_cell.angle_gamma   90.00
#
_symmetry.space_group_name_H-M   'P 1'
#
loop_
_entity.id
_entity.type
_entity.pdbx_description
1 polymer ?
#
loop_
_entity_poly.entity_id
_entity_poly.type
_entity_poly.pdbx_seq_one_letter_code
_entity_poly.pdbx_strand_id
1 'polypeptide(L)'
;MNLLRNLIRPYLYSRYSFHRMTGTGAFRGDRVRTIHTPVHPQWNPLKQAIWKYHVKQFHESSCSVASVVSCINAIRSLGNNDTHPISQADILDRVTTGHWKERMSEGGYRGRRGLPLPLLGQVVEDSLTAYELRVRSVDIVQTPKNQNGRSPVRAMLKKRLREFDRHGNGLIIAHFDQGSLVPTLNIPHISPVGAYDATSERVTMLDVDPEQLKPYQVSFDTFYKGLSCDYHHVFEAFGYGSGGYIYIQTQ
;
A
#
# COMPACT_ATOMS: atom_id res chain seq x y z
N MET A 1 11.20 0.51 27.26
CA MET A 1 10.60 0.51 25.90
C MET A 1 9.16 1.01 25.85
N ASN A 2 8.34 0.81 26.90
CA ASN A 2 6.94 1.24 26.92
C ASN A 2 6.74 2.77 27.12
N LEU A 3 7.64 3.46 27.81
CA LEU A 3 7.48 4.89 28.15
C LEU A 3 7.57 5.80 26.90
N LEU A 4 8.56 5.57 26.05
CA LEU A 4 8.77 6.34 24.81
C LEU A 4 7.56 6.17 23.86
N ARG A 5 7.04 4.97 23.78
CA ARG A 5 5.87 4.63 22.99
C ARG A 5 4.59 5.32 23.49
N ASN A 6 4.41 5.38 24.81
CA ASN A 6 3.26 6.06 25.42
C ASN A 6 3.30 7.58 25.22
N LEU A 7 4.49 8.17 25.01
CA LEU A 7 4.65 9.59 24.71
C LEU A 7 4.51 9.90 23.21
N ILE A 8 5.00 9.03 22.32
CA ILE A 8 4.93 9.25 20.87
C ILE A 8 3.49 9.12 20.35
N ARG A 9 2.72 8.20 20.88
CA ARG A 9 1.35 7.96 20.44
C ARG A 9 0.44 9.19 20.60
N PRO A 10 0.32 9.83 21.78
CA PRO A 10 -0.45 11.05 21.95
C PRO A 10 0.03 12.20 21.03
N TYR A 11 1.33 12.33 20.85
CA TYR A 11 1.90 13.34 19.95
C TYR A 11 1.46 13.13 18.50
N LEU A 12 1.51 11.89 17.98
CA LEU A 12 1.07 11.58 16.62
C LEU A 12 -0.43 11.83 16.47
N TYR A 13 -1.25 11.42 17.45
CA TYR A 13 -2.69 11.67 17.44
C TYR A 13 -3.04 13.16 17.50
N SER A 14 -2.39 13.93 18.38
CA SER A 14 -2.63 15.37 18.48
C SER A 14 -2.25 16.08 17.17
N ARG A 15 -1.13 15.70 16.58
CA ARG A 15 -0.67 16.22 15.30
C ARG A 15 -1.64 15.87 14.17
N TYR A 16 -2.08 14.61 14.08
CA TYR A 16 -3.07 14.17 13.12
C TYR A 16 -4.40 14.93 13.28
N SER A 17 -4.92 15.02 14.51
CA SER A 17 -6.16 15.73 14.80
C SER A 17 -6.07 17.22 14.46
N PHE A 18 -4.94 17.86 14.75
CA PHE A 18 -4.69 19.26 14.37
C PHE A 18 -4.75 19.43 12.85
N HIS A 19 -4.07 18.60 12.07
CA HIS A 19 -4.08 18.67 10.62
C HIS A 19 -5.45 18.34 10.03
N ARG A 20 -6.19 17.43 10.62
CA ARG A 20 -7.57 17.14 10.27
C ARG A 20 -8.48 18.35 10.48
N MET A 21 -8.41 18.98 11.63
CA MET A 21 -9.20 20.17 11.96
C MET A 21 -8.88 21.37 11.06
N THR A 22 -7.63 21.59 10.76
CA THR A 22 -7.17 22.71 9.91
C THR A 22 -7.31 22.42 8.41
N GLY A 23 -7.71 21.20 8.03
CA GLY A 23 -7.77 20.75 6.63
C GLY A 23 -6.40 20.70 5.95
N THR A 24 -5.30 20.81 6.70
CA THR A 24 -3.93 20.71 6.17
C THR A 24 -3.49 19.27 5.95
N GLY A 25 -4.21 18.30 6.51
CA GLY A 25 -4.06 16.87 6.23
C GLY A 25 -4.76 16.43 4.95
N ALA A 26 -5.62 17.26 4.36
CA ALA A 26 -6.13 16.99 3.02
C ALA A 26 -5.00 17.16 2.00
N PHE A 27 -5.00 16.35 0.94
CA PHE A 27 -4.06 16.48 -0.18
C PHE A 27 -4.16 17.87 -0.79
N ARG A 28 -3.37 18.80 -0.31
CA ARG A 28 -3.27 20.15 -0.84
C ARG A 28 -1.93 20.33 -1.51
N GLY A 29 -1.96 20.91 -2.70
CA GLY A 29 -0.80 21.37 -3.45
C GLY A 29 -0.45 20.52 -4.67
N ASP A 30 0.61 20.90 -5.35
CA ASP A 30 1.05 20.41 -6.65
C ASP A 30 1.48 18.94 -6.68
N ARG A 31 1.66 18.32 -5.51
CA ARG A 31 2.14 16.94 -5.39
C ARG A 31 1.07 15.91 -5.72
N VAL A 32 -0.18 16.19 -5.36
CA VAL A 32 -1.29 15.25 -5.47
C VAL A 32 -2.39 15.80 -6.34
N ARG A 33 -2.78 15.05 -7.35
CA ARG A 33 -3.92 15.35 -8.22
C ARG A 33 -5.01 14.33 -8.04
N THR A 34 -6.14 14.71 -7.46
CA THR A 34 -7.33 13.87 -7.39
C THR A 34 -7.84 13.56 -8.79
N ILE A 35 -8.21 12.31 -9.04
CA ILE A 35 -8.76 11.88 -10.32
C ILE A 35 -10.22 11.46 -10.16
N HIS A 36 -11.00 11.72 -11.19
CA HIS A 36 -12.41 11.38 -11.27
C HIS A 36 -12.70 10.36 -12.40
N THR A 37 -11.64 9.71 -12.89
CA THR A 37 -11.76 8.84 -14.05
C THR A 37 -12.47 7.55 -13.67
N PRO A 38 -13.61 7.25 -14.27
CA PRO A 38 -14.23 5.95 -14.14
C PRO A 38 -13.33 4.88 -14.76
N VAL A 39 -13.54 3.63 -14.37
CA VAL A 39 -12.88 2.48 -14.97
C VAL A 39 -13.14 2.49 -16.48
N HIS A 40 -12.07 2.50 -17.28
CA HIS A 40 -12.20 2.56 -18.74
C HIS A 40 -12.25 1.15 -19.32
N PRO A 41 -13.20 0.83 -20.22
CA PRO A 41 -13.33 -0.51 -20.79
C PRO A 41 -12.09 -1.00 -21.55
N GLN A 42 -11.26 -0.10 -22.04
CA GLN A 42 -10.00 -0.44 -22.75
C GLN A 42 -8.81 -0.76 -21.83
N TRP A 43 -9.00 -0.66 -20.52
CA TRP A 43 -7.95 -1.07 -19.59
C TRP A 43 -7.77 -2.60 -19.63
N ASN A 44 -6.54 -3.07 -19.38
CA ASN A 44 -6.32 -4.50 -19.24
C ASN A 44 -7.15 -5.08 -18.06
N PRO A 45 -7.50 -6.37 -18.10
CA PRO A 45 -8.40 -6.99 -17.13
C PRO A 45 -7.93 -6.85 -15.69
N LEU A 46 -6.63 -7.00 -15.43
CA LEU A 46 -6.08 -6.90 -14.06
C LEU A 46 -6.20 -5.47 -13.50
N LYS A 47 -5.98 -4.46 -14.33
CA LYS A 47 -6.17 -3.06 -13.96
C LYS A 47 -7.64 -2.77 -13.66
N GLN A 48 -8.57 -3.26 -14.49
CA GLN A 48 -10.00 -3.14 -14.20
C GLN A 48 -10.36 -3.82 -12.88
N ALA A 49 -9.84 -5.03 -12.65
CA ALA A 49 -10.12 -5.81 -11.47
C ALA A 49 -9.62 -5.13 -10.18
N ILE A 50 -8.39 -4.62 -10.15
CA ILE A 50 -7.90 -3.94 -8.93
C ILE A 50 -8.72 -2.70 -8.57
N TRP A 51 -9.22 -1.96 -9.56
CA TRP A 51 -10.12 -0.84 -9.32
C TRP A 51 -11.49 -1.28 -8.82
N LYS A 52 -12.04 -2.37 -9.38
CA LYS A 52 -13.35 -2.93 -8.98
C LYS A 52 -13.32 -3.45 -7.54
N TYR A 53 -12.23 -4.13 -7.16
CA TYR A 53 -12.12 -4.79 -5.86
C TYR A 53 -11.35 -3.99 -4.81
N HIS A 54 -11.02 -2.74 -5.12
CA HIS A 54 -10.42 -1.84 -4.14
C HIS A 54 -11.37 -1.59 -2.96
N VAL A 55 -10.88 -1.81 -1.74
CA VAL A 55 -11.62 -1.58 -0.51
C VAL A 55 -10.87 -0.64 0.42
N LYS A 56 -11.61 0.06 1.26
CA LYS A 56 -11.05 0.92 2.30
C LYS A 56 -10.72 0.11 3.55
N GLN A 57 -9.70 0.55 4.29
CA GLN A 57 -9.37 -0.05 5.57
C GLN A 57 -10.49 0.20 6.60
N PHE A 58 -10.78 -0.80 7.44
CA PHE A 58 -11.81 -0.69 8.48
C PHE A 58 -11.28 -0.11 9.79
N HIS A 59 -9.96 -0.08 9.96
CA HIS A 59 -9.28 0.40 11.17
C HIS A 59 -7.97 1.11 10.79
N GLU A 60 -7.49 2.05 11.61
CA GLU A 60 -6.30 2.86 11.33
C GLU A 60 -5.01 2.06 11.07
N SER A 61 -4.91 0.82 11.55
CA SER A 61 -3.75 -0.07 11.32
C SER A 61 -4.01 -1.16 10.27
N SER A 62 -5.19 -1.19 9.61
CA SER A 62 -5.56 -2.25 8.67
C SER A 62 -5.29 -1.94 7.19
N CYS A 63 -4.41 -0.97 6.90
CA CYS A 63 -4.01 -0.66 5.52
C CYS A 63 -3.46 -1.87 4.76
N SER A 64 -2.68 -2.73 5.43
CA SER A 64 -2.18 -3.96 4.83
C SER A 64 -3.31 -4.93 4.45
N VAL A 65 -4.32 -5.07 5.30
CA VAL A 65 -5.46 -5.98 5.06
C VAL A 65 -6.24 -5.53 3.83
N ALA A 66 -6.63 -4.25 3.80
CA ALA A 66 -7.37 -3.69 2.68
C ALA A 66 -6.58 -3.79 1.37
N SER A 67 -5.27 -3.54 1.41
CA SER A 67 -4.40 -3.63 0.23
C SER A 67 -4.27 -5.06 -0.29
N VAL A 68 -4.04 -6.02 0.60
CA VAL A 68 -3.90 -7.44 0.23
C VAL A 68 -5.23 -7.99 -0.29
N VAL A 69 -6.34 -7.76 0.42
CA VAL A 69 -7.69 -8.18 -0.02
C VAL A 69 -8.02 -7.63 -1.41
N SER A 70 -7.72 -6.35 -1.66
CA SER A 70 -7.95 -5.75 -2.98
C SER A 70 -7.19 -6.50 -4.08
N CYS A 71 -5.91 -6.81 -3.84
CA CYS A 71 -5.07 -7.53 -4.81
C CYS A 71 -5.50 -8.99 -4.98
N ILE A 72 -5.80 -9.70 -3.89
CA ILE A 72 -6.24 -11.10 -3.93
C ILE A 72 -7.55 -11.23 -4.68
N ASN A 73 -8.54 -10.38 -4.43
CA ASN A 73 -9.80 -10.37 -5.15
C ASN A 73 -9.62 -10.01 -6.64
N ALA A 74 -8.71 -9.08 -6.96
CA ALA A 74 -8.40 -8.74 -8.33
C ALA A 74 -7.82 -9.93 -9.10
N ILE A 75 -6.83 -10.63 -8.53
CA ILE A 75 -6.22 -11.82 -9.15
C ILE A 75 -7.25 -12.94 -9.29
N ARG A 76 -8.02 -13.20 -8.24
CA ARG A 76 -9.05 -14.25 -8.21
C ARG A 76 -10.11 -14.04 -9.30
N SER A 77 -10.51 -12.81 -9.56
CA SER A 77 -11.52 -12.50 -10.57
C SER A 77 -11.09 -12.76 -12.01
N LEU A 78 -9.78 -12.90 -12.27
CA LEU A 78 -9.28 -13.27 -13.61
C LEU A 78 -9.44 -14.77 -13.91
N GLY A 79 -9.63 -15.60 -12.91
CA GLY A 79 -9.76 -17.07 -13.01
C GLY A 79 -11.20 -17.54 -13.08
N ASN A 80 -12.07 -16.98 -13.90
CA ASN A 80 -13.46 -17.44 -14.18
C ASN A 80 -14.34 -17.94 -12.99
N ASN A 81 -13.94 -17.63 -11.76
CA ASN A 81 -14.68 -18.01 -10.56
C ASN A 81 -15.61 -16.87 -10.17
N ASP A 82 -16.87 -17.00 -10.49
CA ASP A 82 -17.97 -16.13 -10.03
C ASP A 82 -18.20 -16.34 -8.51
N THR A 83 -17.19 -16.06 -7.72
CA THR A 83 -17.17 -16.25 -6.27
C THR A 83 -17.29 -14.91 -5.58
N HIS A 84 -18.03 -14.89 -4.46
CA HIS A 84 -18.12 -13.68 -3.64
C HIS A 84 -16.73 -13.15 -3.26
N PRO A 85 -16.53 -11.82 -3.30
CA PRO A 85 -15.27 -11.23 -2.89
C PRO A 85 -14.90 -11.62 -1.44
N ILE A 86 -13.62 -11.92 -1.24
CA ILE A 86 -13.07 -12.17 0.09
C ILE A 86 -13.16 -10.88 0.89
N SER A 87 -13.68 -10.94 2.10
CA SER A 87 -13.71 -9.80 3.01
C SER A 87 -12.38 -9.63 3.78
N GLN A 88 -12.20 -8.47 4.40
CA GLN A 88 -11.05 -8.24 5.27
C GLN A 88 -11.08 -9.13 6.53
N ALA A 89 -12.26 -9.53 7.01
CA ALA A 89 -12.40 -10.46 8.10
C ALA A 89 -11.98 -11.88 7.69
N ASP A 90 -12.49 -12.36 6.54
CA ASP A 90 -12.19 -13.71 6.04
C ASP A 90 -10.68 -13.95 5.86
N ILE A 91 -9.96 -12.97 5.31
CA ILE A 91 -8.53 -13.13 5.09
C ILE A 91 -7.75 -13.14 6.41
N LEU A 92 -8.15 -12.34 7.39
CA LEU A 92 -7.53 -12.32 8.72
C LEU A 92 -7.80 -13.59 9.53
N ASP A 93 -8.92 -14.26 9.29
CA ASP A 93 -9.23 -15.55 9.92
C ASP A 93 -8.48 -16.70 9.27
N ARG A 94 -8.18 -16.59 7.99
CA ARG A 94 -7.53 -17.65 7.21
C ARG A 94 -5.99 -17.55 7.21
N VAL A 95 -5.44 -16.35 7.26
CA VAL A 95 -3.99 -16.08 7.19
C VAL A 95 -3.48 -15.62 8.55
N THR A 96 -2.83 -16.50 9.26
CA THR A 96 -2.35 -16.26 10.65
C THR A 96 -0.90 -15.78 10.73
N THR A 97 -0.21 -15.69 9.61
CA THR A 97 1.20 -15.32 9.48
C THR A 97 1.51 -14.01 10.21
N GLY A 98 2.56 -14.04 11.01
CA GLY A 98 3.06 -12.87 11.71
C GLY A 98 2.08 -12.26 12.71
N HIS A 99 1.09 -13.02 13.16
CA HIS A 99 0.00 -12.54 14.04
C HIS A 99 -0.74 -11.35 13.41
N TRP A 100 -1.07 -11.48 12.12
CA TRP A 100 -1.63 -10.38 11.35
C TRP A 100 -2.92 -9.83 11.95
N LYS A 101 -3.85 -10.71 12.35
CA LYS A 101 -5.11 -10.32 12.99
C LYS A 101 -4.89 -9.51 14.27
N GLU A 102 -4.00 -10.00 15.14
CA GLU A 102 -3.69 -9.33 16.40
C GLU A 102 -3.00 -7.98 16.18
N ARG A 103 -2.16 -7.86 15.14
CA ARG A 103 -1.52 -6.60 14.78
C ARG A 103 -2.51 -5.53 14.33
N MET A 104 -3.69 -5.92 13.82
CA MET A 104 -4.75 -4.99 13.42
C MET A 104 -5.60 -4.53 14.61
N SER A 105 -5.47 -5.15 15.77
CA SER A 105 -6.18 -4.73 16.98
C SER A 105 -5.60 -3.44 17.59
N GLU A 106 -6.35 -2.83 18.48
CA GLU A 106 -5.93 -1.62 19.20
C GLU A 106 -4.63 -1.78 19.99
N GLY A 107 -4.46 -2.92 20.65
CA GLY A 107 -3.25 -3.28 21.39
C GLY A 107 -2.08 -3.72 20.52
N GLY A 108 -2.36 -4.21 19.33
CA GLY A 108 -1.39 -4.86 18.46
C GLY A 108 -0.83 -6.15 19.05
N TYR A 109 -0.04 -6.87 18.27
CA TYR A 109 0.69 -8.03 18.77
C TYR A 109 1.97 -7.58 19.50
N ARG A 110 2.05 -7.87 20.80
CA ARG A 110 3.13 -7.41 21.68
C ARG A 110 3.40 -5.90 21.51
N GLY A 111 2.30 -5.16 21.33
CA GLY A 111 2.34 -3.74 21.13
C GLY A 111 2.82 -3.27 19.75
N ARG A 112 3.04 -4.13 18.79
CA ARG A 112 3.39 -3.79 17.41
C ARG A 112 2.14 -3.84 16.55
N ARG A 113 1.86 -2.76 15.82
CA ARG A 113 0.73 -2.62 14.91
C ARG A 113 1.23 -2.53 13.48
N GLY A 114 0.40 -2.90 12.54
CA GLY A 114 0.73 -2.89 11.11
C GLY A 114 1.79 -3.94 10.73
N LEU A 115 2.22 -3.92 9.48
CA LEU A 115 3.20 -4.87 8.94
C LEU A 115 4.43 -4.14 8.40
N PRO A 116 5.65 -4.52 8.80
CA PRO A 116 6.85 -4.11 8.09
C PRO A 116 6.92 -4.81 6.72
N LEU A 117 7.67 -4.24 5.79
CA LEU A 117 7.74 -4.69 4.39
C LEU A 117 8.04 -6.20 4.22
N PRO A 118 9.01 -6.81 4.93
CA PRO A 118 9.27 -8.24 4.78
C PRO A 118 8.08 -9.10 5.22
N LEU A 119 7.42 -8.74 6.32
CA LEU A 119 6.27 -9.47 6.83
C LEU A 119 5.03 -9.28 5.93
N LEU A 120 4.89 -8.10 5.31
CA LEU A 120 3.86 -7.87 4.30
C LEU A 120 4.03 -8.83 3.11
N GLY A 121 5.27 -9.04 2.65
CA GLY A 121 5.56 -10.01 1.59
C GLY A 121 5.14 -11.43 1.95
N GLN A 122 5.51 -11.91 3.15
CA GLN A 122 5.10 -13.23 3.63
C GLN A 122 3.57 -13.38 3.70
N VAL A 123 2.88 -12.36 4.22
CA VAL A 123 1.42 -12.36 4.28
C VAL A 123 0.79 -12.41 2.89
N VAL A 124 1.38 -11.73 1.90
CA VAL A 124 0.90 -11.82 0.50
C VAL A 124 1.08 -13.23 -0.05
N GLU A 125 2.25 -13.85 0.12
CA GLU A 125 2.53 -15.23 -0.33
C GLU A 125 1.57 -16.23 0.32
N ASP A 126 1.37 -16.13 1.62
CA ASP A 126 0.47 -17.03 2.37
C ASP A 126 -1.00 -16.78 1.99
N SER A 127 -1.37 -15.54 1.69
CA SER A 127 -2.71 -15.24 1.19
C SER A 127 -2.96 -15.89 -0.18
N LEU A 128 -2.00 -15.79 -1.09
CA LEU A 128 -2.09 -16.45 -2.40
C LEU A 128 -2.24 -17.96 -2.25
N THR A 129 -1.44 -18.56 -1.38
CA THR A 129 -1.48 -20.00 -1.07
C THR A 129 -2.81 -20.40 -0.45
N ALA A 130 -3.28 -19.66 0.56
CA ALA A 130 -4.52 -19.95 1.28
C ALA A 130 -5.76 -19.91 0.36
N TYR A 131 -5.73 -19.09 -0.67
CA TYR A 131 -6.80 -19.00 -1.66
C TYR A 131 -6.50 -19.71 -2.99
N GLU A 132 -5.46 -20.55 -3.01
CA GLU A 132 -5.07 -21.40 -4.17
C GLU A 132 -4.84 -20.60 -5.46
N LEU A 133 -4.32 -19.37 -5.33
CA LEU A 133 -4.06 -18.48 -6.45
C LEU A 133 -2.63 -18.68 -6.97
N ARG A 134 -2.53 -19.01 -8.26
CA ARG A 134 -1.24 -19.18 -8.91
C ARG A 134 -0.73 -17.85 -9.48
N VAL A 135 0.46 -17.48 -9.08
CA VAL A 135 1.21 -16.34 -9.61
C VAL A 135 2.61 -16.79 -10.00
N ARG A 136 3.31 -16.02 -10.81
CA ARG A 136 4.65 -16.33 -11.25
C ARG A 136 5.67 -16.10 -10.13
N SER A 137 5.58 -14.97 -9.43
CA SER A 137 6.44 -14.64 -8.29
C SER A 137 5.80 -13.57 -7.40
N VAL A 138 6.29 -13.51 -6.16
CA VAL A 138 6.08 -12.38 -5.24
C VAL A 138 7.45 -11.82 -4.89
N ASP A 139 7.74 -10.61 -5.31
CA ASP A 139 9.03 -9.97 -5.06
C ASP A 139 8.88 -8.91 -3.97
N ILE A 140 9.66 -9.03 -2.91
CA ILE A 140 9.77 -8.04 -1.83
C ILE A 140 10.93 -7.10 -2.18
N VAL A 141 10.63 -5.87 -2.52
CA VAL A 141 11.63 -4.92 -2.99
C VAL A 141 11.78 -3.75 -2.03
N GLN A 142 12.88 -3.73 -1.31
CA GLN A 142 13.26 -2.58 -0.51
C GLN A 142 13.82 -1.48 -1.42
N THR A 143 13.38 -0.24 -1.21
CA THR A 143 13.89 0.92 -1.96
C THR A 143 14.92 1.66 -1.11
N PRO A 144 16.19 1.67 -1.55
CA PRO A 144 17.26 2.30 -0.78
C PRO A 144 17.14 3.81 -0.77
N LYS A 145 17.48 4.42 0.36
CA LYS A 145 17.72 5.86 0.48
C LYS A 145 18.91 6.29 -0.38
N ASN A 146 18.87 7.52 -0.85
CA ASN A 146 20.04 8.24 -1.40
C ASN A 146 20.73 7.61 -2.63
N GLN A 147 19.97 7.04 -3.55
CA GLN A 147 20.54 6.74 -4.87
C GLN A 147 20.17 7.86 -5.85
N ASN A 148 21.21 8.53 -6.37
CA ASN A 148 21.13 9.39 -7.55
C ASN A 148 20.21 8.71 -8.57
N GLY A 149 19.34 9.44 -9.27
CA GLY A 149 18.23 8.96 -10.10
C GLY A 149 18.46 7.80 -11.09
N ARG A 150 19.61 7.12 -11.02
CA ARG A 150 20.03 5.97 -11.82
C ARG A 150 19.99 4.63 -11.07
N SER A 151 19.30 4.54 -9.95
CA SER A 151 19.17 3.28 -9.20
C SER A 151 18.54 2.16 -10.05
N PRO A 152 19.11 0.96 -10.11
CA PRO A 152 18.50 -0.20 -10.76
C PRO A 152 17.08 -0.49 -10.22
N VAL A 153 16.87 -0.33 -8.91
CA VAL A 153 15.56 -0.51 -8.27
C VAL A 153 14.54 0.49 -8.81
N ARG A 154 14.94 1.75 -9.01
CA ARG A 154 14.08 2.79 -9.58
C ARG A 154 13.70 2.47 -11.03
N ALA A 155 14.66 2.04 -11.84
CA ALA A 155 14.42 1.66 -13.24
C ALA A 155 13.50 0.41 -13.31
N MET A 156 13.72 -0.59 -12.45
CA MET A 156 12.89 -1.78 -12.36
C MET A 156 11.45 -1.44 -11.96
N LEU A 157 11.25 -0.59 -10.96
CA LEU A 157 9.91 -0.14 -10.56
C LEU A 157 9.20 0.54 -11.73
N LYS A 158 9.89 1.44 -12.43
CA LYS A 158 9.30 2.14 -13.58
C LYS A 158 8.92 1.18 -14.72
N LYS A 159 9.74 0.15 -14.95
CA LYS A 159 9.42 -0.93 -15.89
C LYS A 159 8.16 -1.68 -15.47
N ARG A 160 8.08 -2.13 -14.21
CA ARG A 160 6.93 -2.85 -13.64
C ARG A 160 5.63 -2.05 -13.70
N LEU A 161 5.70 -0.76 -13.42
CA LEU A 161 4.55 0.14 -13.54
C LEU A 161 4.04 0.23 -14.98
N ARG A 162 4.94 0.33 -15.96
CA ARG A 162 4.57 0.33 -17.39
C ARG A 162 3.96 -1.00 -17.83
N GLU A 163 4.52 -2.10 -17.39
CA GLU A 163 4.03 -3.45 -17.71
C GLU A 163 2.66 -3.71 -17.09
N PHE A 164 2.45 -3.30 -15.83
CA PHE A 164 1.13 -3.33 -15.20
C PHE A 164 0.12 -2.51 -16.00
N ASP A 165 0.45 -1.26 -16.32
CA ASP A 165 -0.48 -0.35 -16.98
C ASP A 165 -0.87 -0.82 -18.39
N ARG A 166 0.08 -1.38 -19.16
CA ARG A 166 -0.13 -1.81 -20.53
C ARG A 166 -0.69 -3.23 -20.65
N HIS A 167 -0.14 -4.15 -19.88
CA HIS A 167 -0.33 -5.60 -20.09
C HIS A 167 -1.01 -6.31 -18.93
N GLY A 168 -1.04 -5.70 -17.73
CA GLY A 168 -1.58 -6.36 -16.53
C GLY A 168 -0.69 -7.51 -16.04
N ASN A 169 0.63 -7.42 -16.21
CA ASN A 169 1.56 -8.50 -15.87
C ASN A 169 1.83 -8.64 -14.37
N GLY A 170 1.19 -7.82 -13.53
CA GLY A 170 1.34 -7.93 -12.07
C GLY A 170 0.79 -6.72 -11.33
N LEU A 171 0.69 -6.85 -10.02
CA LEU A 171 0.21 -5.82 -9.11
C LEU A 171 1.34 -5.30 -8.23
N ILE A 172 1.23 -4.04 -7.81
CA ILE A 172 2.17 -3.39 -6.91
C ILE A 172 1.44 -2.96 -5.64
N ILE A 173 1.89 -3.43 -4.49
CA ILE A 173 1.49 -2.93 -3.17
C ILE A 173 2.62 -2.05 -2.67
N ALA A 174 2.38 -0.76 -2.55
CA ALA A 174 3.34 0.21 -2.05
C ALA A 174 3.35 0.21 -0.51
N HIS A 175 4.55 0.17 0.07
CA HIS A 175 4.80 0.43 1.49
C HIS A 175 5.63 1.71 1.58
N PHE A 176 4.99 2.81 1.94
CA PHE A 176 5.55 4.15 1.77
C PHE A 176 5.29 5.07 2.96
N ASP A 177 6.08 6.14 3.03
CA ASP A 177 5.82 7.24 3.95
C ASP A 177 4.71 8.13 3.40
N GLN A 178 3.58 8.18 4.09
CA GLN A 178 2.47 9.05 3.73
C GLN A 178 2.87 10.54 3.78
N GLY A 179 3.84 10.90 4.59
CA GLY A 179 4.40 12.26 4.65
C GLY A 179 5.08 12.72 3.37
N SER A 180 5.42 11.81 2.46
CA SER A 180 5.88 12.18 1.11
C SER A 180 4.78 12.85 0.29
N LEU A 181 3.52 12.55 0.57
CA LEU A 181 2.32 13.08 -0.06
C LEU A 181 1.70 14.20 0.77
N VAL A 182 1.51 13.93 2.04
CA VAL A 182 1.02 14.88 3.04
C VAL A 182 2.15 15.18 4.02
N PRO A 183 2.90 16.27 3.87
CA PRO A 183 4.15 16.51 4.60
C PRO A 183 4.09 16.43 6.11
N THR A 184 2.90 16.51 6.68
CA THR A 184 2.65 16.49 8.12
C THR A 184 2.33 15.09 8.67
N LEU A 185 2.09 14.12 7.80
CA LEU A 185 1.74 12.74 8.14
C LEU A 185 2.91 11.80 7.84
N ASN A 186 3.99 11.93 8.59
CA ASN A 186 5.14 11.03 8.45
C ASN A 186 4.84 9.70 9.15
N ILE A 187 4.00 8.87 8.53
CA ILE A 187 3.60 7.55 9.02
C ILE A 187 3.74 6.49 7.92
N PRO A 188 4.08 5.24 8.29
CA PRO A 188 4.05 4.13 7.36
C PRO A 188 2.63 3.88 6.85
N HIS A 189 2.49 3.75 5.53
CA HIS A 189 1.21 3.44 4.91
C HIS A 189 1.38 2.38 3.81
N ILE A 190 0.32 1.63 3.57
CA ILE A 190 0.31 0.55 2.59
C ILE A 190 -0.92 0.72 1.71
N SER A 191 -0.71 0.80 0.39
CA SER A 191 -1.82 0.92 -0.58
C SER A 191 -1.44 0.32 -1.93
N PRO A 192 -2.40 -0.24 -2.68
CA PRO A 192 -2.14 -0.71 -4.02
C PRO A 192 -2.00 0.44 -5.03
N VAL A 193 -1.22 0.18 -6.07
CA VAL A 193 -1.13 1.04 -7.24
C VAL A 193 -2.26 0.70 -8.20
N GLY A 194 -2.97 1.71 -8.68
CA GLY A 194 -4.12 1.56 -9.59
C GLY A 194 -3.82 1.81 -11.05
N ALA A 195 -2.80 2.61 -11.37
CA ALA A 195 -2.41 2.91 -12.75
C ALA A 195 -1.04 3.62 -12.82
N TYR A 196 -0.49 3.68 -14.02
CA TYR A 196 0.68 4.49 -14.33
C TYR A 196 0.52 5.16 -15.68
N ASP A 197 0.54 6.48 -15.70
CA ASP A 197 0.61 7.25 -16.94
C ASP A 197 2.08 7.46 -17.32
N ALA A 198 2.51 6.75 -18.36
CA ALA A 198 3.89 6.82 -18.84
C ALA A 198 4.24 8.16 -19.50
N THR A 199 3.25 8.91 -20.01
CA THR A 199 3.44 10.19 -20.68
C THR A 199 3.71 11.30 -19.67
N SER A 200 2.89 11.39 -18.64
CA SER A 200 3.03 12.38 -17.58
C SER A 200 3.89 11.88 -16.39
N GLU A 201 4.38 10.64 -16.44
CA GLU A 201 5.12 9.97 -15.37
C GLU A 201 4.40 10.05 -14.00
N ARG A 202 3.10 9.79 -13.99
CA ARG A 202 2.29 9.82 -12.78
C ARG A 202 1.79 8.44 -12.38
N VAL A 203 1.89 8.16 -11.09
CA VAL A 203 1.39 6.93 -10.46
C VAL A 203 0.04 7.23 -9.83
N THR A 204 -0.96 6.40 -10.10
CA THR A 204 -2.27 6.47 -9.46
C THR A 204 -2.28 5.55 -8.24
N MET A 205 -2.61 6.12 -7.09
CA MET A 205 -2.79 5.39 -5.84
C MET A 205 -4.26 5.07 -5.62
N LEU A 206 -4.54 3.81 -5.33
CA LEU A 206 -5.81 3.36 -4.76
C LEU A 206 -5.65 3.34 -3.24
N ASP A 207 -5.63 4.53 -2.66
CA ASP A 207 -5.36 4.67 -1.25
C ASP A 207 -6.46 4.01 -0.42
N VAL A 208 -6.07 3.16 0.53
CA VAL A 208 -7.01 2.44 1.39
C VAL A 208 -7.49 3.25 2.59
N ASP A 209 -6.88 4.41 2.86
CA ASP A 209 -7.34 5.32 3.90
C ASP A 209 -8.77 5.82 3.57
N PRO A 210 -9.76 5.64 4.47
CA PRO A 210 -11.13 6.09 4.23
C PRO A 210 -11.26 7.61 4.12
N GLU A 211 -10.29 8.39 4.61
CA GLU A 211 -10.29 9.85 4.42
C GLU A 211 -9.89 10.26 2.99
N GLN A 212 -9.24 9.36 2.25
CA GLN A 212 -8.94 9.56 0.83
C GLN A 212 -10.10 9.03 -0.01
N LEU A 213 -11.16 9.81 -0.14
CA LEU A 213 -12.41 9.38 -0.79
C LEU A 213 -12.23 8.96 -2.25
N LYS A 214 -11.22 9.51 -2.94
CA LYS A 214 -10.99 9.29 -4.36
C LYS A 214 -9.56 8.85 -4.63
N PRO A 215 -9.32 8.06 -5.68
CA PRO A 215 -7.98 7.81 -6.17
C PRO A 215 -7.28 9.11 -6.54
N TYR A 216 -5.97 9.12 -6.39
CA TYR A 216 -5.18 10.30 -6.71
C TYR A 216 -3.88 9.94 -7.43
N GLN A 217 -3.32 10.90 -8.15
CA GLN A 217 -2.07 10.77 -8.87
C GLN A 217 -0.96 11.59 -8.22
N VAL A 218 0.22 11.00 -8.16
CA VAL A 218 1.47 11.65 -7.76
C VAL A 218 2.50 11.50 -8.86
N SER A 219 3.52 12.38 -8.92
CA SER A 219 4.64 12.17 -9.82
C SER A 219 5.39 10.89 -9.42
N PHE A 220 6.01 10.23 -10.39
CA PHE A 220 6.84 9.05 -10.12
C PHE A 220 7.97 9.36 -9.11
N ASP A 221 8.52 10.58 -9.16
CA ASP A 221 9.56 11.01 -8.22
C ASP A 221 9.04 11.12 -6.78
N THR A 222 7.86 11.70 -6.60
CA THR A 222 7.20 11.78 -5.29
C THR A 222 6.87 10.39 -4.76
N PHE A 223 6.35 9.52 -5.62
CA PHE A 223 6.05 8.12 -5.27
C PHE A 223 7.32 7.37 -4.85
N TYR A 224 8.37 7.42 -5.67
CA TYR A 224 9.64 6.75 -5.37
C TYR A 224 10.29 7.29 -4.08
N LYS A 225 10.21 8.60 -3.85
CA LYS A 225 10.66 9.22 -2.60
C LYS A 225 9.91 8.66 -1.38
N GLY A 226 8.61 8.47 -1.49
CA GLY A 226 7.80 7.87 -0.44
C GLY A 226 8.18 6.42 -0.14
N LEU A 227 8.48 5.63 -1.16
CA LEU A 227 8.98 4.26 -1.01
C LEU A 227 10.39 4.20 -0.41
N SER A 228 11.24 5.21 -0.69
CA SER A 228 12.63 5.26 -0.23
C SER A 228 12.76 5.87 1.18
N CYS A 229 11.73 5.77 1.98
CA CYS A 229 11.72 6.25 3.34
C CYS A 229 12.46 5.29 4.28
N ASP A 230 12.86 5.84 5.41
CA ASP A 230 13.42 5.12 6.52
C ASP A 230 12.70 5.58 7.79
N TYR A 231 12.06 4.64 8.43
CA TYR A 231 11.22 4.89 9.60
C TYR A 231 11.99 4.86 10.93
N HIS A 232 13.32 4.89 10.89
CA HIS A 232 14.18 4.63 12.06
C HIS A 232 13.90 5.51 13.28
N HIS A 233 13.55 6.78 13.10
CA HIS A 233 13.50 7.67 14.25
C HIS A 233 12.28 7.51 15.16
N VAL A 234 11.15 7.05 14.62
CA VAL A 234 9.90 7.00 15.38
C VAL A 234 9.27 5.60 15.34
N PHE A 235 9.38 4.92 14.22
CA PHE A 235 8.64 3.68 13.95
C PHE A 235 9.49 2.41 14.03
N GLU A 236 10.81 2.50 14.18
CA GLU A 236 11.68 1.34 14.39
C GLU A 236 11.26 0.55 15.63
N ALA A 237 10.90 1.24 16.73
CA ALA A 237 10.38 0.61 17.95
C ALA A 237 9.08 -0.20 17.71
N PHE A 238 8.35 0.09 16.63
CA PHE A 238 7.13 -0.62 16.21
C PHE A 238 7.42 -1.70 15.16
N GLY A 239 8.70 -1.89 14.80
CA GLY A 239 9.15 -2.90 13.84
C GLY A 239 9.13 -2.46 12.38
N TYR A 240 8.95 -1.17 12.11
CA TYR A 240 9.11 -0.60 10.77
C TYR A 240 10.57 -0.24 10.53
N GLY A 241 11.05 -0.65 9.37
CA GLY A 241 12.37 -0.29 8.86
C GLY A 241 12.25 0.59 7.63
N SER A 242 12.81 0.15 6.51
CA SER A 242 12.73 0.86 5.24
C SER A 242 11.43 0.59 4.51
N GLY A 243 10.98 1.55 3.71
CA GLY A 243 9.90 1.38 2.76
C GLY A 243 10.30 0.58 1.53
N GLY A 244 9.35 0.42 0.62
CA GLY A 244 9.53 -0.35 -0.61
C GLY A 244 8.19 -0.77 -1.21
N TYR A 245 8.18 -1.88 -1.90
CA TYR A 245 6.96 -2.41 -2.49
C TYR A 245 6.99 -3.94 -2.61
N ILE A 246 5.80 -4.52 -2.64
CA ILE A 246 5.60 -5.91 -3.06
C ILE A 246 5.16 -5.88 -4.52
N TYR A 247 5.79 -6.72 -5.34
CA TYR A 247 5.36 -6.96 -6.72
C TYR A 247 4.84 -8.38 -6.85
N ILE A 248 3.58 -8.52 -7.18
CA ILE A 248 2.92 -9.81 -7.42
C ILE A 248 2.88 -9.97 -8.94
N GLN A 249 3.78 -10.80 -9.48
CA GLN A 249 3.81 -11.07 -10.91
C GLN A 249 2.76 -12.13 -11.26
N THR A 250 1.76 -11.74 -12.04
CA THR A 250 0.75 -12.67 -12.57
C THR A 250 1.30 -13.48 -13.75
N GLN A 251 0.58 -14.52 -14.11
CA GLN A 251 0.97 -15.39 -15.25
C GLN A 251 0.84 -14.69 -16.59
#